data_f4107c32b24c455a1ebddbf531cd9f39
#
_entry.id   f4107c32b24c455a1ebddbf531cd9f39
#
_cell.length_a   1.000
_cell.length_b   1.000
_cell.length_c   1.000
_cell.angle_alpha   90.00
_cell.angle_beta   90.00
_cell.angle_gamma   90.00
#
_symmetry.space_group_name_H-M   'P 1'
#
loop_
_entity.id
_entity.type
_entity.pdbx_description
1 polymer ?
#
loop_
_entity_poly.entity_id
_entity_poly.type
_entity_poly.pdbx_seq_one_letter_code
_entity_poly.pdbx_strand_id
1 'polypeptide(L)'
;MKTATPPAHAPVPRADNRLPGLLDAAARRFAERGYAATTMRDIAEGAQMLPGSLYYHFPSKEHLLVAVYEAGVRELDEAVAAATARLTEPWARLEAACTAHLETILRDSDYAQVLIRVLPQDVLPVAQRLTDLRTQYETRWHTLLAALPLPPRTDRGAMRLMLLGALNWSRFWFSPEGRHTPAQLARKYIAFLKDSHHAR
;
A
#
# COMPACT_ATOMS: atom_id res chain seq x y z
N MET A 1 42.53 23.63 45.00
CA MET A 1 41.32 22.86 44.65
C MET A 1 40.95 23.17 43.21
N LYS A 2 41.18 22.27 42.26
CA LYS A 2 40.80 22.45 40.84
C LYS A 2 39.42 21.85 40.68
N THR A 3 38.44 22.65 40.35
CA THR A 3 37.05 22.25 40.01
C THR A 3 37.06 21.64 38.61
N ALA A 4 36.71 20.37 38.51
CA ALA A 4 36.55 19.67 37.23
C ALA A 4 35.22 20.11 36.59
N THR A 5 35.27 20.56 35.34
CA THR A 5 34.13 20.84 34.49
C THR A 5 33.51 19.49 34.03
N PRO A 6 32.16 19.31 34.12
CA PRO A 6 31.55 18.10 33.63
C PRO A 6 31.59 18.04 32.08
N PRO A 7 31.68 16.81 31.51
CA PRO A 7 31.76 16.64 30.07
C PRO A 7 30.49 17.08 29.37
N ALA A 8 30.64 17.80 28.26
CA ALA A 8 29.57 18.22 27.38
C ALA A 8 28.78 17.02 26.88
N HIS A 9 27.47 17.04 27.09
CA HIS A 9 26.54 16.08 26.52
C HIS A 9 26.64 16.12 24.99
N ALA A 10 26.99 14.98 24.39
CA ALA A 10 26.89 14.79 22.96
C ALA A 10 25.42 14.96 22.54
N PRO A 11 25.13 15.68 21.45
CA PRO A 11 23.76 15.85 20.97
C PRO A 11 23.21 14.49 20.55
N VAL A 12 22.14 14.04 21.21
CA VAL A 12 21.34 12.91 20.79
C VAL A 12 20.85 13.20 19.36
N PRO A 13 21.03 12.33 18.37
CA PRO A 13 20.50 12.54 17.03
C PRO A 13 19.00 12.77 17.15
N ARG A 14 18.54 13.97 16.78
CA ARG A 14 17.11 14.25 16.66
C ARG A 14 16.56 13.30 15.61
N ALA A 15 15.67 12.39 16.02
CA ALA A 15 14.86 11.62 15.07
C ALA A 15 14.29 12.61 14.07
N ASP A 16 14.52 12.36 12.77
CA ASP A 16 14.18 13.34 11.74
C ASP A 16 12.66 13.35 11.55
N ASN A 17 11.98 14.21 12.31
CA ASN A 17 10.53 14.38 12.26
C ASN A 17 10.00 14.90 10.91
N ARG A 18 10.88 15.13 9.93
CA ARG A 18 10.53 15.63 8.60
C ARG A 18 10.29 14.52 7.58
N LEU A 19 10.78 13.32 7.84
CA LEU A 19 10.67 12.20 6.90
C LEU A 19 9.21 11.82 6.57
N PRO A 20 8.27 11.71 7.52
CA PRO A 20 6.87 11.46 7.20
C PRO A 20 6.28 12.54 6.28
N GLY A 21 6.45 13.82 6.60
CA GLY A 21 5.96 14.92 5.76
C GLY A 21 6.58 14.96 4.37
N LEU A 22 7.83 14.51 4.23
CA LEU A 22 8.48 14.37 2.92
C LEU A 22 7.84 13.24 2.10
N LEU A 23 7.56 12.08 2.71
CA LEU A 23 6.89 10.97 2.04
C LEU A 23 5.46 11.36 1.64
N ASP A 24 4.72 12.08 2.49
CA ASP A 24 3.38 12.57 2.18
C ASP A 24 3.40 13.54 0.99
N ALA A 25 4.35 14.48 0.96
CA ALA A 25 4.51 15.40 -0.16
C ALA A 25 4.87 14.66 -1.46
N ALA A 26 5.72 13.64 -1.38
CA ALA A 26 6.09 12.82 -2.53
C ALA A 26 4.90 12.00 -3.04
N ALA A 27 4.17 11.32 -2.14
CA ALA A 27 2.98 10.55 -2.47
C ALA A 27 1.94 11.44 -3.18
N ARG A 28 1.66 12.62 -2.63
CA ARG A 28 0.75 13.60 -3.22
C ARG A 28 1.18 14.01 -4.63
N ARG A 29 2.45 14.40 -4.82
CA ARG A 29 2.94 14.82 -6.15
C ARG A 29 2.90 13.69 -7.16
N PHE A 30 3.25 12.47 -6.76
CA PHE A 30 3.15 11.29 -7.64
C PHE A 30 1.69 10.95 -7.98
N ALA A 31 0.77 11.09 -7.03
CA ALA A 31 -0.65 10.86 -7.24
C ALA A 31 -1.29 11.91 -8.17
N GLU A 32 -0.98 13.20 -7.97
CA GLU A 32 -1.56 14.31 -8.73
C GLU A 32 -1.03 14.38 -10.17
N ARG A 33 0.29 14.30 -10.35
CA ARG A 33 0.96 14.57 -11.64
C ARG A 33 1.50 13.33 -12.33
N GLY A 34 1.51 12.20 -11.64
CA GLY A 34 2.19 10.99 -12.07
C GLY A 34 3.70 11.02 -11.78
N TYR A 35 4.30 9.84 -11.70
CA TYR A 35 5.73 9.69 -11.41
C TYR A 35 6.61 10.39 -12.44
N ALA A 36 6.33 10.20 -13.74
CA ALA A 36 7.18 10.72 -14.83
C ALA A 36 7.27 12.25 -14.81
N ALA A 37 6.15 12.94 -14.62
CA ALA A 37 6.07 14.40 -14.64
C ALA A 37 6.49 15.08 -13.34
N THR A 38 6.72 14.33 -12.26
CA THR A 38 7.14 14.87 -10.96
C THR A 38 8.66 14.94 -10.87
N THR A 39 9.19 16.06 -10.39
CA THR A 39 10.63 16.25 -10.14
C THR A 39 10.94 16.25 -8.64
N MET A 40 12.20 16.00 -8.27
CA MET A 40 12.68 16.11 -6.88
C MET A 40 12.47 17.54 -6.33
N ARG A 41 12.53 18.55 -7.21
CA ARG A 41 12.31 19.96 -6.83
C ARG A 41 10.84 20.21 -6.47
N ASP A 42 9.88 19.67 -7.23
CA ASP A 42 8.45 19.79 -6.93
C ASP A 42 8.11 19.15 -5.58
N ILE A 43 8.77 18.02 -5.26
CA ILE A 43 8.58 17.34 -3.98
C ILE A 43 9.17 18.16 -2.84
N ALA A 44 10.40 18.68 -3.00
CA ALA A 44 11.04 19.52 -2.00
C ALA A 44 10.19 20.76 -1.67
N GLU A 45 9.64 21.42 -2.70
CA GLU A 45 8.71 22.53 -2.54
C GLU A 45 7.45 22.13 -1.77
N GLY A 46 6.83 21.01 -2.16
CA GLY A 46 5.65 20.47 -1.47
C GLY A 46 5.88 20.08 -0.01
N ALA A 47 7.10 19.64 0.31
CA ALA A 47 7.53 19.31 1.66
C ALA A 47 8.07 20.52 2.46
N GLN A 48 8.10 21.71 1.85
CA GLN A 48 8.71 22.93 2.42
C GLN A 48 10.18 22.71 2.84
N MET A 49 10.92 21.98 2.02
CA MET A 49 12.34 21.65 2.25
C MET A 49 13.22 22.23 1.15
N LEU A 50 14.49 22.49 1.49
CA LEU A 50 15.48 22.78 0.48
C LEU A 50 15.80 21.54 -0.35
N PRO A 51 15.98 21.64 -1.68
CA PRO A 51 16.32 20.49 -2.51
C PRO A 51 17.53 19.69 -2.02
N GLY A 52 18.58 20.36 -1.51
CA GLY A 52 19.76 19.71 -0.95
C GLY A 52 19.43 18.82 0.26
N SER A 53 18.49 19.24 1.12
CA SER A 53 18.04 18.43 2.26
C SER A 53 17.30 17.18 1.80
N LEU A 54 16.53 17.25 0.71
CA LEU A 54 15.84 16.11 0.15
C LEU A 54 16.81 15.07 -0.40
N TYR A 55 17.85 15.51 -1.13
CA TYR A 55 18.89 14.60 -1.64
C TYR A 55 19.73 13.93 -0.54
N TYR A 56 19.80 14.54 0.65
CA TYR A 56 20.41 13.89 1.81
C TYR A 56 19.62 12.65 2.27
N HIS A 57 18.28 12.70 2.19
CA HIS A 57 17.42 11.56 2.58
C HIS A 57 17.27 10.54 1.45
N PHE A 58 17.08 11.01 0.22
CA PHE A 58 16.82 10.17 -0.95
C PHE A 58 17.72 10.60 -2.11
N PRO A 59 18.70 9.75 -2.49
CA PRO A 59 19.67 10.10 -3.52
C PRO A 59 19.04 10.27 -4.91
N SER A 60 17.83 9.74 -5.14
CA SER A 60 17.11 9.91 -6.40
C SER A 60 15.59 9.79 -6.23
N LYS A 61 14.86 10.16 -7.28
CA LYS A 61 13.40 10.05 -7.36
C LYS A 61 12.92 8.60 -7.25
N GLU A 62 13.70 7.67 -7.80
CA GLU A 62 13.43 6.23 -7.74
C GLU A 62 13.49 5.70 -6.30
N HIS A 63 14.48 6.10 -5.52
CA HIS A 63 14.59 5.72 -4.11
C HIS A 63 13.43 6.28 -3.29
N LEU A 64 13.02 7.51 -3.57
CA LEU A 64 11.88 8.12 -2.92
C LEU A 64 10.56 7.42 -3.32
N LEU A 65 10.42 7.05 -4.60
CA LEU A 65 9.27 6.26 -5.05
C LEU A 65 9.19 4.92 -4.32
N VAL A 66 10.31 4.20 -4.17
CA VAL A 66 10.35 2.93 -3.43
C VAL A 66 9.86 3.13 -1.99
N ALA A 67 10.29 4.19 -1.32
CA ALA A 67 9.88 4.48 0.06
C ALA A 67 8.38 4.81 0.16
N VAL A 68 7.83 5.58 -0.78
CA VAL A 68 6.40 5.88 -0.88
C VAL A 68 5.62 4.59 -1.15
N TYR A 69 6.09 3.77 -2.07
CA TYR A 69 5.46 2.50 -2.43
C TYR A 69 5.43 1.53 -1.25
N GLU A 70 6.56 1.41 -0.53
CA GLU A 70 6.68 0.58 0.68
C GLU A 70 5.73 1.04 1.78
N ALA A 71 5.59 2.35 1.99
CA ALA A 71 4.64 2.92 2.95
C ALA A 71 3.19 2.57 2.58
N GLY A 72 2.81 2.68 1.31
CA GLY A 72 1.48 2.31 0.83
C GLY A 72 1.19 0.80 0.94
N VAL A 73 2.16 -0.05 0.59
CA VAL A 73 2.04 -1.51 0.77
C VAL A 73 1.86 -1.86 2.25
N ARG A 74 2.62 -1.22 3.13
CA ARG A 74 2.52 -1.43 4.58
C ARG A 74 1.14 -1.01 5.11
N GLU A 75 0.60 0.15 4.69
CA GLU A 75 -0.74 0.59 5.08
C GLU A 75 -1.81 -0.45 4.71
N LEU A 76 -1.76 -0.97 3.48
CA LEU A 76 -2.65 -2.04 3.03
C LEU A 76 -2.49 -3.32 3.85
N ASP A 77 -1.25 -3.76 4.08
CA ASP A 77 -0.97 -5.00 4.80
C ASP A 77 -1.41 -4.94 6.25
N GLU A 78 -1.15 -3.82 6.93
CA GLU A 78 -1.56 -3.57 8.31
C GLU A 78 -3.09 -3.54 8.44
N ALA A 79 -3.80 -2.86 7.52
CA ALA A 79 -5.26 -2.81 7.51
C ALA A 79 -5.87 -4.21 7.36
N VAL A 80 -5.38 -5.00 6.40
CA VAL A 80 -5.85 -6.37 6.17
C VAL A 80 -5.49 -7.28 7.35
N ALA A 81 -4.28 -7.15 7.91
CA ALA A 81 -3.86 -7.90 9.08
C ALA A 81 -4.78 -7.64 10.29
N ALA A 82 -5.04 -6.38 10.58
CA ALA A 82 -5.91 -5.98 11.70
C ALA A 82 -7.35 -6.50 11.51
N ALA A 83 -7.92 -6.38 10.31
CA ALA A 83 -9.27 -6.82 10.01
C ALA A 83 -9.45 -8.35 10.14
N THR A 84 -8.40 -9.12 9.87
CA THR A 84 -8.45 -10.59 9.87
C THR A 84 -8.00 -11.25 11.17
N ALA A 85 -7.37 -10.49 12.10
CA ALA A 85 -6.66 -11.03 13.28
C ALA A 85 -7.52 -11.86 14.22
N ARG A 86 -8.80 -11.49 14.41
CA ARG A 86 -9.71 -12.13 15.37
C ARG A 86 -10.69 -13.11 14.72
N LEU A 87 -10.63 -13.29 13.42
CA LEU A 87 -11.52 -14.15 12.68
C LEU A 87 -10.85 -15.51 12.43
N THR A 88 -11.62 -16.59 12.61
CA THR A 88 -11.15 -17.96 12.42
C THR A 88 -11.78 -18.62 11.19
N GLU A 89 -13.03 -18.25 10.85
CA GLU A 89 -13.74 -18.82 9.70
C GLU A 89 -13.11 -18.30 8.39
N PRO A 90 -12.69 -19.17 7.48
CA PRO A 90 -11.89 -18.78 6.30
C PRO A 90 -12.58 -17.78 5.36
N TRP A 91 -13.88 -17.96 5.10
CA TRP A 91 -14.61 -17.03 4.23
C TRP A 91 -14.84 -15.67 4.89
N ALA A 92 -15.09 -15.64 6.20
CA ALA A 92 -15.21 -14.38 6.92
C ALA A 92 -13.89 -13.62 6.95
N ARG A 93 -12.77 -14.34 7.08
CA ARG A 93 -11.43 -13.74 6.97
C ARG A 93 -11.19 -13.13 5.60
N LEU A 94 -11.54 -13.85 4.52
CA LEU A 94 -11.38 -13.33 3.17
C LEU A 94 -12.29 -12.12 2.91
N GLU A 95 -13.54 -12.15 3.38
CA GLU A 95 -14.47 -11.00 3.27
C GLU A 95 -13.93 -9.78 4.02
N ALA A 96 -13.44 -9.95 5.24
CA ALA A 96 -12.83 -8.88 6.02
C ALA A 96 -11.57 -8.32 5.35
N ALA A 97 -10.73 -9.18 4.76
CA ALA A 97 -9.57 -8.77 4.00
C ALA A 97 -9.96 -7.93 2.77
N CYS A 98 -10.96 -8.37 2.00
CA CYS A 98 -11.48 -7.62 0.86
C CYS A 98 -12.05 -6.26 1.27
N THR A 99 -12.78 -6.23 2.39
CA THR A 99 -13.34 -4.99 2.93
C THR A 99 -12.25 -4.00 3.30
N ALA A 100 -11.26 -4.43 4.10
CA ALA A 100 -10.16 -3.58 4.53
C ALA A 100 -9.32 -3.08 3.34
N HIS A 101 -9.06 -3.95 2.35
CA HIS A 101 -8.37 -3.55 1.13
C HIS A 101 -9.15 -2.47 0.37
N LEU A 102 -10.46 -2.67 0.14
CA LEU A 102 -11.30 -1.69 -0.55
C LEU A 102 -11.39 -0.38 0.23
N GLU A 103 -11.59 -0.43 1.54
CA GLU A 103 -11.62 0.77 2.38
C GLU A 103 -10.32 1.57 2.29
N THR A 104 -9.17 0.90 2.21
CA THR A 104 -7.87 1.56 2.09
C THR A 104 -7.69 2.18 0.70
N ILE A 105 -7.95 1.43 -0.39
CA ILE A 105 -7.70 1.94 -1.74
C ILE A 105 -8.76 2.93 -2.24
N LEU A 106 -9.99 2.88 -1.69
CA LEU A 106 -11.08 3.78 -2.05
C LEU A 106 -11.11 5.04 -1.16
N ARG A 107 -10.36 5.05 -0.07
CA ARG A 107 -10.07 6.27 0.68
C ARG A 107 -9.25 7.21 -0.21
N ASP A 108 -9.36 8.50 0.02
CA ASP A 108 -8.53 9.49 -0.70
C ASP A 108 -7.10 9.49 -0.13
N SER A 109 -6.37 8.41 -0.41
CA SER A 109 -4.97 8.20 0.01
C SER A 109 -4.07 8.34 -1.21
N ASP A 110 -3.15 9.31 -1.14
CA ASP A 110 -2.14 9.51 -2.17
C ASP A 110 -1.24 8.27 -2.34
N TYR A 111 -0.91 7.58 -1.25
CA TYR A 111 -0.13 6.34 -1.26
C TYR A 111 -0.84 5.23 -2.06
N ALA A 112 -2.14 5.02 -1.79
CA ALA A 112 -2.93 4.03 -2.53
C ALA A 112 -3.01 4.37 -4.03
N GLN A 113 -3.11 5.65 -4.38
CA GLN A 113 -3.09 6.08 -5.78
C GLN A 113 -1.76 5.78 -6.47
N VAL A 114 -0.62 5.97 -5.79
CA VAL A 114 0.70 5.62 -6.32
C VAL A 114 0.80 4.12 -6.56
N LEU A 115 0.35 3.27 -5.63
CA LEU A 115 0.37 1.82 -5.77
C LEU A 115 -0.40 1.31 -6.99
N ILE A 116 -1.53 1.96 -7.32
CA ILE A 116 -2.40 1.54 -8.43
C ILE A 116 -1.89 2.07 -9.77
N ARG A 117 -1.37 3.31 -9.80
CA ARG A 117 -1.01 4.01 -11.05
C ARG A 117 0.41 3.75 -11.51
N VAL A 118 1.36 3.50 -10.59
CA VAL A 118 2.76 3.26 -10.92
C VAL A 118 3.01 1.75 -10.96
N LEU A 119 3.18 1.21 -12.15
CA LEU A 119 3.49 -0.20 -12.32
C LEU A 119 5.02 -0.41 -12.32
N PRO A 120 5.52 -1.57 -11.84
CA PRO A 120 6.96 -1.84 -11.82
C PRO A 120 7.66 -1.61 -13.17
N GLN A 121 7.03 -2.00 -14.28
CA GLN A 121 7.56 -1.82 -15.63
C GLN A 121 7.68 -0.35 -16.08
N ASP A 122 7.01 0.57 -15.41
CA ASP A 122 7.08 2.01 -15.73
C ASP A 122 8.35 2.65 -15.19
N VAL A 123 9.05 1.98 -14.23
CA VAL A 123 10.24 2.51 -13.57
C VAL A 123 11.33 1.44 -13.48
N LEU A 124 11.93 1.13 -14.62
CA LEU A 124 12.89 0.02 -14.78
C LEU A 124 14.01 -0.02 -13.73
N PRO A 125 14.64 1.11 -13.30
CA PRO A 125 15.73 1.07 -12.33
C PRO A 125 15.35 0.44 -10.98
N VAL A 126 14.08 0.46 -10.62
CA VAL A 126 13.56 -0.08 -9.34
C VAL A 126 12.44 -1.11 -9.53
N ALA A 127 12.21 -1.55 -10.77
CA ALA A 127 11.13 -2.48 -11.12
C ALA A 127 11.12 -3.74 -10.25
N GLN A 128 12.29 -4.34 -10.02
CA GLN A 128 12.40 -5.55 -9.20
C GLN A 128 11.97 -5.27 -7.76
N ARG A 129 12.42 -4.15 -7.16
CA ARG A 129 12.06 -3.80 -5.80
C ARG A 129 10.55 -3.54 -5.64
N LEU A 130 9.93 -2.86 -6.59
CA LEU A 130 8.48 -2.64 -6.59
C LEU A 130 7.71 -3.96 -6.75
N THR A 131 8.21 -4.87 -7.60
CA THR A 131 7.65 -6.22 -7.76
C THR A 131 7.73 -7.02 -6.47
N ASP A 132 8.87 -6.98 -5.78
CA ASP A 132 9.07 -7.70 -4.51
C ASP A 132 8.09 -7.21 -3.44
N LEU A 133 7.89 -5.90 -3.32
CA LEU A 133 6.93 -5.30 -2.38
C LEU A 133 5.49 -5.76 -2.68
N ARG A 134 5.09 -5.81 -3.95
CA ARG A 134 3.78 -6.35 -4.35
C ARG A 134 3.66 -7.83 -4.01
N THR A 135 4.66 -8.62 -4.35
CA THR A 135 4.68 -10.07 -4.08
C THR A 135 4.59 -10.35 -2.58
N GLN A 136 5.28 -9.56 -1.75
CA GLN A 136 5.19 -9.67 -0.30
C GLN A 136 3.74 -9.48 0.19
N TYR A 137 3.04 -8.45 -0.28
CA TYR A 137 1.64 -8.25 0.04
C TYR A 137 0.74 -9.37 -0.48
N GLU A 138 0.97 -9.84 -1.70
CA GLU A 138 0.21 -10.94 -2.31
C GLU A 138 0.36 -12.28 -1.58
N THR A 139 1.45 -12.48 -0.82
CA THR A 139 1.64 -13.68 0.02
C THR A 139 0.55 -13.83 1.08
N ARG A 140 0.06 -12.70 1.63
CA ARG A 140 -1.08 -12.72 2.56
C ARG A 140 -2.34 -13.26 1.89
N TRP A 141 -2.63 -12.82 0.67
CA TRP A 141 -3.77 -13.29 -0.11
C TRP A 141 -3.66 -14.76 -0.47
N HIS A 142 -2.47 -15.22 -0.80
CA HIS A 142 -2.21 -16.64 -1.00
C HIS A 142 -2.59 -17.45 0.25
N THR A 143 -2.19 -17.01 1.44
CA THR A 143 -2.51 -17.68 2.70
C THR A 143 -4.02 -17.69 2.98
N LEU A 144 -4.71 -16.57 2.76
CA LEU A 144 -6.16 -16.47 2.94
C LEU A 144 -6.93 -17.44 2.01
N LEU A 145 -6.54 -17.49 0.73
CA LEU A 145 -7.17 -18.35 -0.27
C LEU A 145 -6.82 -19.83 -0.05
N ALA A 146 -5.62 -20.14 0.42
CA ALA A 146 -5.21 -21.52 0.74
C ALA A 146 -6.07 -22.11 1.86
N ALA A 147 -6.52 -21.30 2.81
CA ALA A 147 -7.35 -21.73 3.93
C ALA A 147 -8.82 -22.01 3.56
N LEU A 148 -9.28 -21.61 2.36
CA LEU A 148 -10.68 -21.81 1.96
C LEU A 148 -10.99 -23.29 1.74
N PRO A 149 -12.20 -23.75 2.17
CA PRO A 149 -12.67 -25.13 1.94
C PRO A 149 -13.15 -25.30 0.49
N LEU A 150 -12.22 -25.24 -0.44
CA LEU A 150 -12.47 -25.39 -1.88
C LEU A 150 -11.94 -26.71 -2.40
N PRO A 151 -12.50 -27.26 -3.49
CA PRO A 151 -12.01 -28.46 -4.13
C PRO A 151 -10.50 -28.41 -4.41
N PRO A 152 -9.77 -29.53 -4.28
CA PRO A 152 -8.30 -29.56 -4.48
C PRO A 152 -7.85 -29.06 -5.86
N ARG A 153 -8.72 -29.19 -6.88
CA ARG A 153 -8.44 -28.76 -8.27
C ARG A 153 -8.70 -27.27 -8.52
N THR A 154 -9.15 -26.51 -7.51
CA THR A 154 -9.38 -25.07 -7.67
C THR A 154 -8.07 -24.33 -7.90
N ASP A 155 -7.97 -23.62 -9.00
CA ASP A 155 -6.83 -22.74 -9.29
C ASP A 155 -6.90 -21.48 -8.40
N ARG A 156 -6.29 -21.58 -7.20
CA ARG A 156 -6.23 -20.48 -6.23
C ARG A 156 -5.34 -19.33 -6.71
N GLY A 157 -4.40 -19.61 -7.63
CA GLY A 157 -3.57 -18.59 -8.25
C GLY A 157 -4.39 -17.67 -9.16
N ALA A 158 -5.16 -18.27 -10.08
CA ALA A 158 -6.09 -17.54 -10.94
C ALA A 158 -7.16 -16.79 -10.11
N MET A 159 -7.70 -17.42 -9.06
CA MET A 159 -8.66 -16.80 -8.15
C MET A 159 -8.07 -15.56 -7.46
N ARG A 160 -6.82 -15.63 -7.01
CA ARG A 160 -6.12 -14.49 -6.41
C ARG A 160 -5.98 -13.34 -7.40
N LEU A 161 -5.50 -13.62 -8.61
CA LEU A 161 -5.33 -12.60 -9.65
C LEU A 161 -6.67 -11.94 -10.02
N MET A 162 -7.73 -12.74 -10.18
CA MET A 162 -9.08 -12.25 -10.47
C MET A 162 -9.59 -11.36 -9.34
N LEU A 163 -9.46 -11.81 -8.09
CA LEU A 163 -9.96 -11.08 -6.92
C LEU A 163 -9.21 -9.77 -6.72
N LEU A 164 -7.88 -9.79 -6.70
CA LEU A 164 -7.06 -8.58 -6.58
C LEU A 164 -7.25 -7.63 -7.76
N GLY A 165 -7.42 -8.17 -8.97
CA GLY A 165 -7.77 -7.38 -10.15
C GLY A 165 -9.10 -6.64 -9.97
N ALA A 166 -10.15 -7.34 -9.53
CA ALA A 166 -11.46 -6.73 -9.27
C ALA A 166 -11.41 -5.69 -8.15
N LEU A 167 -10.71 -6.00 -7.05
CA LEU A 167 -10.53 -5.07 -5.93
C LEU A 167 -9.82 -3.80 -6.39
N ASN A 168 -8.65 -3.91 -7.03
CA ASN A 168 -7.87 -2.76 -7.48
C ASN A 168 -8.60 -1.94 -8.55
N TRP A 169 -9.31 -2.61 -9.49
CA TRP A 169 -10.07 -1.93 -10.54
C TRP A 169 -11.25 -1.13 -9.98
N SER A 170 -11.75 -1.46 -8.78
CA SER A 170 -12.83 -0.72 -8.12
C SER A 170 -12.50 0.77 -7.96
N ARG A 171 -11.22 1.14 -7.83
CA ARG A 171 -10.79 2.54 -7.73
C ARG A 171 -11.22 3.42 -8.92
N PHE A 172 -11.40 2.85 -10.11
CA PHE A 172 -11.69 3.61 -11.33
C PHE A 172 -13.19 3.89 -11.55
N TRP A 173 -14.06 3.12 -10.92
CA TRP A 173 -15.52 3.24 -11.13
C TRP A 173 -16.32 3.42 -9.84
N PHE A 174 -15.72 3.21 -8.68
CA PHE A 174 -16.40 3.37 -7.39
C PHE A 174 -16.73 4.84 -7.16
N SER A 175 -17.97 5.10 -6.68
CA SER A 175 -18.42 6.42 -6.21
C SER A 175 -18.87 6.30 -4.76
N PRO A 176 -18.43 7.19 -3.85
CA PRO A 176 -18.88 7.22 -2.45
C PRO A 176 -20.41 7.41 -2.32
N GLU A 177 -21.04 8.14 -3.25
CA GLU A 177 -22.49 8.33 -3.31
C GLU A 177 -23.20 7.19 -4.07
N GLY A 178 -22.47 6.19 -4.52
CA GLY A 178 -22.97 5.06 -5.28
C GLY A 178 -23.80 4.08 -4.43
N ARG A 179 -24.29 3.02 -5.08
CA ARG A 179 -25.21 2.05 -4.46
C ARG A 179 -24.54 1.19 -3.37
N HIS A 180 -23.24 1.10 -3.33
CA HIS A 180 -22.51 0.13 -2.49
C HIS A 180 -21.42 0.78 -1.68
N THR A 181 -21.38 0.46 -0.40
CA THR A 181 -20.20 0.71 0.43
C THR A 181 -19.08 -0.28 0.09
N PRO A 182 -17.82 0.00 0.45
CA PRO A 182 -16.71 -0.94 0.29
C PRO A 182 -17.01 -2.32 0.88
N ALA A 183 -17.61 -2.39 2.07
CA ALA A 183 -18.00 -3.63 2.73
C ALA A 183 -19.10 -4.39 1.96
N GLN A 184 -20.10 -3.69 1.41
CA GLN A 184 -21.13 -4.32 0.59
C GLN A 184 -20.56 -4.86 -0.73
N LEU A 185 -19.59 -4.15 -1.31
CA LEU A 185 -18.92 -4.60 -2.52
C LEU A 185 -18.08 -5.85 -2.26
N ALA A 186 -17.27 -5.85 -1.18
CA ALA A 186 -16.51 -7.01 -0.75
C ALA A 186 -17.41 -8.24 -0.57
N ARG A 187 -18.53 -8.08 0.14
CA ARG A 187 -19.51 -9.16 0.34
C ARG A 187 -20.05 -9.73 -0.97
N LYS A 188 -20.34 -8.88 -1.96
CA LYS A 188 -20.79 -9.33 -3.29
C LYS A 188 -19.71 -10.12 -4.01
N TYR A 189 -18.45 -9.68 -3.99
CA TYR A 189 -17.34 -10.43 -4.60
C TYR A 189 -17.17 -11.81 -3.95
N ILE A 190 -17.28 -11.88 -2.61
CA ILE A 190 -17.22 -13.15 -1.90
C ILE A 190 -18.41 -14.05 -2.22
N ALA A 191 -19.63 -13.49 -2.33
CA ALA A 191 -20.81 -14.26 -2.74
C ALA A 191 -20.62 -14.88 -4.13
N PHE A 192 -20.16 -14.12 -5.12
CA PHE A 192 -19.87 -14.66 -6.46
C PHE A 192 -18.83 -15.80 -6.43
N LEU A 193 -17.81 -15.70 -5.59
CA LEU A 193 -16.83 -16.77 -5.43
C LEU A 193 -17.45 -18.03 -4.81
N LYS A 194 -18.31 -17.89 -3.80
CA LYS A 194 -19.01 -19.01 -3.17
C LYS A 194 -19.97 -19.70 -4.14
N ASP A 195 -20.80 -18.92 -4.83
CA ASP A 195 -21.83 -19.43 -5.75
C ASP A 195 -21.22 -20.19 -6.93
N SER A 196 -20.09 -19.71 -7.47
CA SER A 196 -19.37 -20.39 -8.56
C SER A 196 -18.86 -21.79 -8.19
N HIS A 197 -18.75 -22.10 -6.90
CA HIS A 197 -18.30 -23.41 -6.39
C HIS A 197 -19.44 -24.33 -5.93
N HIS A 198 -20.67 -23.81 -5.72
CA HIS A 198 -21.84 -24.59 -5.36
C HIS A 198 -22.65 -25.07 -6.59
N ALA A 199 -22.38 -24.50 -7.76
CA ALA A 199 -23.09 -24.80 -9.02
C ALA A 199 -22.56 -26.05 -9.77
N ARG A 200 -21.85 -26.97 -9.08
CA ARG A 200 -21.37 -28.24 -9.66
C ARG A 200 -21.86 -29.43 -8.89
#